data_c328752ac2da6bb02d5e86c75affe3cd
#
_entry.id   c328752ac2da6bb02d5e86c75affe3cd
#
_cell.length_a   1.000
_cell.length_b   1.000
_cell.length_c   1.000
_cell.angle_alpha   90.00
_cell.angle_beta   90.00
_cell.angle_gamma   90.00
#
_symmetry.space_group_name_H-M   'P 1'
#
loop_
_entity.id
_entity.type
_entity.pdbx_description
1 polymer ?
#
loop_
_entity_poly.entity_id
_entity_poly.type
_entity_poly.pdbx_seq_one_letter_code
_entity_poly.pdbx_strand_id
1 'polypeptide(L)'
;MQDIKVDEALWASNMLPEGIVERWFIADGAIVAAGDPMAEIRIEDALHEIMAPASGRLTIVAAANTVVEPGSLLARLAVDESSSCG
;
A
#
# COMPACT_ATOMS: atom_id res chain seq x y z
N MET A 1 -6.49 -9.65 -9.69
CA MET A 1 -6.32 -8.73 -8.54
C MET A 1 -4.92 -8.84 -8.01
N GLN A 2 -4.29 -7.72 -7.76
CA GLN A 2 -2.92 -7.68 -7.29
C GLN A 2 -2.88 -7.34 -5.81
N ASP A 3 -2.12 -8.11 -5.04
CA ASP A 3 -1.94 -7.81 -3.62
C ASP A 3 -0.85 -6.75 -3.46
N ILE A 4 -1.14 -5.74 -2.65
CA ILE A 4 -0.16 -4.71 -2.34
C ILE A 4 0.30 -4.95 -0.92
N LYS A 5 1.56 -5.35 -0.82
CA LYS A 5 2.18 -5.70 0.47
C LYS A 5 3.21 -4.67 0.86
N VAL A 6 3.48 -4.60 2.15
CA VAL A 6 4.53 -3.72 2.66
C VAL A 6 5.87 -4.31 2.24
N ASP A 7 6.68 -3.49 1.55
CA ASP A 7 7.98 -3.93 1.08
C ASP A 7 8.93 -4.14 2.27
N GLU A 8 9.52 -5.32 2.34
CA GLU A 8 10.48 -5.63 3.40
C GLU A 8 11.67 -4.68 3.41
N ALA A 9 11.99 -4.11 2.26
CA ALA A 9 13.10 -3.17 2.16
C ALA A 9 12.91 -1.92 3.02
N LEU A 10 11.67 -1.59 3.37
CA LEU A 10 11.40 -0.45 4.24
C LEU A 10 11.99 -0.66 5.64
N TRP A 11 12.18 -1.90 6.03
CA TRP A 11 12.73 -2.24 7.35
C TRP A 11 14.23 -2.58 7.32
N ALA A 12 14.87 -2.46 6.16
CA ALA A 12 16.23 -2.96 5.98
C ALA A 12 17.23 -2.46 7.02
N SER A 13 17.05 -1.23 7.50
CA SER A 13 17.97 -0.67 8.50
C SER A 13 17.32 -0.49 9.86
N ASN A 14 16.12 -1.00 10.06
CA ASN A 14 15.40 -0.85 11.32
C ASN A 14 15.43 -2.15 12.10
N MET A 15 15.50 -2.03 13.42
CA MET A 15 15.52 -3.19 14.29
C MET A 15 14.13 -3.65 14.68
N LEU A 16 13.15 -2.76 14.61
CA LEU A 16 11.78 -3.10 14.95
C LEU A 16 11.08 -3.68 13.72
N PRO A 17 10.41 -4.82 13.88
CA PRO A 17 9.73 -5.46 12.76
C PRO A 17 8.32 -4.92 12.50
N GLU A 18 7.98 -3.80 13.09
CA GLU A 18 6.64 -3.26 13.01
C GLU A 18 6.63 -1.85 12.45
N GLY A 19 5.56 -1.54 11.71
CA GLY A 19 5.27 -0.20 11.27
C GLY A 19 3.81 0.10 11.51
N ILE A 20 3.41 1.33 11.32
CA ILE A 20 2.02 1.75 11.50
C ILE A 20 1.57 2.46 10.24
N VAL A 21 0.38 2.11 9.76
CA VAL A 21 -0.21 2.84 8.64
C VAL A 21 -0.61 4.21 9.17
N GLU A 22 0.14 5.24 8.79
CA GLU A 22 -0.08 6.59 9.28
C GLU A 22 -1.35 7.18 8.69
N ARG A 23 -1.51 7.03 7.39
CA ARG A 23 -2.69 7.55 6.70
C ARG A 23 -2.83 6.94 5.31
N TRP A 24 -4.05 7.00 4.79
CA TRP A 24 -4.34 6.71 3.40
C TRP A 24 -4.65 8.03 2.69
N PHE A 25 -4.07 8.21 1.52
CA PHE A 25 -4.31 9.42 0.71
C PHE A 25 -5.52 9.27 -0.18
N ILE A 26 -6.06 8.05 -0.27
CA ILE A 26 -7.19 7.75 -1.13
C ILE A 26 -8.26 7.02 -0.32
N ALA A 27 -9.48 7.07 -0.80
CA ALA A 27 -10.59 6.36 -0.16
C ALA A 27 -10.62 4.90 -0.59
N ASP A 28 -11.19 4.06 0.25
CA ASP A 28 -11.43 2.66 -0.07
C ASP A 28 -12.33 2.58 -1.31
N GLY A 29 -11.92 1.77 -2.26
CA GLY A 29 -12.67 1.63 -3.51
C GLY A 29 -12.35 2.66 -4.57
N ALA A 30 -11.43 3.57 -4.30
CA ALA A 30 -11.08 4.63 -5.25
C ALA A 30 -10.22 4.07 -6.39
N ILE A 31 -10.27 4.77 -7.51
CA ILE A 31 -9.42 4.45 -8.66
C ILE A 31 -8.09 5.18 -8.49
N VAL A 32 -7.01 4.47 -8.68
CA VAL A 32 -5.66 5.04 -8.60
C VAL A 32 -4.95 4.82 -9.93
N ALA A 33 -3.96 5.65 -10.20
CA ALA A 33 -3.09 5.47 -11.35
C ALA A 33 -1.71 5.01 -10.86
N ALA A 34 -1.00 4.31 -11.72
CA ALA A 34 0.36 3.87 -11.40
C ALA A 34 1.20 5.08 -11.00
N GLY A 35 1.90 4.97 -9.88
CA GLY A 35 2.73 6.04 -9.36
C GLY A 35 2.01 7.00 -8.42
N ASP A 36 0.71 6.88 -8.25
CA ASP A 36 -0.02 7.73 -7.32
C ASP A 36 0.32 7.34 -5.87
N PRO A 37 0.50 8.31 -4.98
CA PRO A 37 0.70 7.97 -3.58
C PRO A 37 -0.60 7.41 -3.00
N MET A 38 -0.51 6.25 -2.37
CA MET A 38 -1.66 5.58 -1.78
C MET A 38 -1.73 5.78 -0.28
N ALA A 39 -0.62 5.54 0.39
CA ALA A 39 -0.58 5.53 1.84
C ALA A 39 0.78 5.92 2.36
N GLU A 40 0.83 6.20 3.64
CA GLU A 40 2.07 6.54 4.33
C GLU A 40 2.23 5.60 5.51
N ILE A 41 3.37 4.93 5.58
CA ILE A 41 3.69 3.99 6.65
C ILE A 41 4.77 4.63 7.52
N ARG A 42 4.54 4.63 8.82
CA ARG A 42 5.57 5.10 9.75
C ARG A 42 6.28 3.92 10.38
N ILE A 43 7.59 3.90 10.22
CA ILE A 43 8.46 2.90 10.83
C ILE A 43 9.44 3.67 11.71
N GLU A 44 9.36 3.49 13.02
CA GLU A 44 10.08 4.30 14.01
C GLU A 44 9.74 5.77 13.78
N ASP A 45 10.71 6.60 13.43
CA ASP A 45 10.48 8.03 13.19
C ASP A 45 10.45 8.38 11.70
N ALA A 46 10.52 7.39 10.84
CA ALA A 46 10.57 7.62 9.41
C ALA A 46 9.23 7.35 8.75
N LEU A 47 8.83 8.24 7.87
CA LEU A 47 7.62 8.07 7.07
C LEU A 47 8.00 7.56 5.68
N HIS A 48 7.30 6.55 5.23
CA HIS A 48 7.54 5.95 3.92
C HIS A 48 6.25 6.00 3.11
N GLU A 49 6.33 6.60 1.95
CA GLU A 49 5.19 6.72 1.07
C GLU A 49 5.08 5.49 0.18
N ILE A 50 3.88 4.94 0.10
CA ILE A 50 3.61 3.76 -0.72
C ILE A 50 2.89 4.21 -1.99
N MET A 51 3.50 3.91 -3.13
CA MET A 51 2.95 4.30 -4.44
C MET A 51 2.19 3.14 -5.07
N ALA A 52 1.21 3.48 -5.89
CA ALA A 52 0.45 2.46 -6.62
C ALA A 52 1.34 1.82 -7.68
N PRO A 53 1.41 0.49 -7.72
CA PRO A 53 2.23 -0.21 -8.72
C PRO A 53 1.58 -0.27 -10.10
N ALA A 54 0.29 -0.02 -10.16
CA ALA A 54 -0.47 -0.07 -11.41
C ALA A 54 -1.76 0.73 -11.24
N SER A 55 -2.46 0.94 -12.33
CA SER A 55 -3.73 1.63 -12.30
C SER A 55 -4.86 0.64 -12.03
N GLY A 56 -5.85 1.04 -11.28
CA GLY A 56 -6.99 0.21 -10.98
C GLY A 56 -7.77 0.68 -9.78
N ARG A 57 -8.69 -0.16 -9.32
CA ARG A 57 -9.50 0.13 -8.14
C ARG A 57 -8.83 -0.48 -6.90
N LEU A 58 -8.69 0.31 -5.88
CA LEU A 58 -8.02 -0.11 -4.66
C LEU A 58 -9.02 -0.46 -3.56
N THR A 59 -8.79 -1.62 -2.93
CA THR A 59 -9.56 -2.02 -1.76
C THR A 59 -8.60 -2.02 -0.58
N ILE A 60 -8.87 -1.19 0.42
CA ILE A 60 -8.02 -1.07 1.59
C ILE A 60 -8.24 -2.27 2.51
N VAL A 61 -7.16 -2.94 2.89
CA VAL A 61 -7.21 -4.06 3.83
C VAL A 61 -6.73 -3.61 5.21
N ALA A 62 -5.62 -2.87 5.25
CA ALA A 62 -5.07 -2.36 6.50
C ALA A 62 -5.46 -0.89 6.67
N ALA A 63 -6.40 -0.61 7.54
CA ALA A 63 -6.86 0.75 7.78
C ALA A 63 -5.78 1.60 8.45
N ALA A 64 -5.99 2.91 8.47
CA ALA A 64 -5.09 3.82 9.17
C ALA A 64 -4.97 3.40 10.65
N ASN A 65 -3.79 3.59 11.20
CA ASN A 65 -3.45 3.22 12.59
C ASN A 65 -3.33 1.72 12.82
N THR A 66 -3.32 0.93 11.75
CA THR A 66 -3.09 -0.51 11.86
C THR A 66 -1.60 -0.79 11.91
N VAL A 67 -1.19 -1.69 12.80
CA VAL A 67 0.20 -2.14 12.85
C VAL A 67 0.43 -3.12 11.71
N VAL A 68 1.53 -2.92 10.98
CA VAL A 68 1.90 -3.80 9.86
C VAL A 68 3.32 -4.31 10.06
N GLU A 69 3.62 -5.43 9.42
CA GLU A 69 4.93 -6.07 9.46
C GLU A 69 5.46 -6.20 8.03
N PRO A 70 6.76 -6.51 7.86
CA PRO A 70 7.28 -6.74 6.52
C PRO A 70 6.48 -7.84 5.82
N GLY A 71 6.01 -7.55 4.64
CA GLY A 71 5.21 -8.49 3.87
C GLY A 71 3.73 -8.50 4.18
N SER A 72 3.27 -7.67 5.13
CA SER A 72 1.84 -7.57 5.45
C SER A 72 1.05 -7.05 4.26
N LEU A 73 -0.16 -7.55 4.11
CA LEU A 73 -1.06 -7.10 3.06
C LEU A 73 -1.66 -5.74 3.43
N LEU A 74 -1.42 -4.74 2.62
CA LEU A 74 -1.96 -3.39 2.82
C LEU A 74 -3.29 -3.21 2.13
N ALA A 75 -3.38 -3.69 0.90
CA ALA A 75 -4.53 -3.45 0.06
C ALA A 75 -4.54 -4.43 -1.10
N ARG A 76 -5.64 -4.43 -1.84
CA ARG A 76 -5.76 -5.20 -3.06
C ARG A 76 -6.11 -4.27 -4.20
N LEU A 77 -5.44 -4.44 -5.31
CA LEU A 77 -5.63 -3.60 -6.48
C LEU A 77 -6.27 -4.41 -7.59
N ALA A 78 -7.47 -4.02 -7.97
CA ALA A 78 -8.13 -4.63 -9.11
C ALA A 78 -7.64 -3.89 -10.36
N VAL A 79 -6.59 -4.43 -10.96
CA VAL A 79 -5.98 -3.82 -12.13
C VAL A 79 -6.97 -3.85 -13.28
N ASP A 80 -7.08 -2.73 -13.99
CA ASP A 80 -7.98 -2.64 -15.11
C ASP A 80 -7.37 -3.37 -16.31
N GLU A 81 -7.91 -4.54 -16.57
CA GLU A 81 -7.46 -5.36 -17.69
C GLU A 81 -8.51 -5.45 -18.79
N SER A 82 -9.46 -4.55 -18.74
CA SER A 82 -10.54 -4.56 -19.73
C SER A 82 -10.03 -4.52 -21.16
N SER A 83 -8.91 -3.84 -21.36
CA SER A 83 -8.30 -3.75 -22.68
C SER A 83 -7.85 -5.11 -23.20
N SER A 84 -7.56 -6.04 -22.31
CA SER A 84 -7.09 -7.35 -22.70
C SER A 84 -8.21 -8.20 -23.30
N CYS A 85 -9.42 -7.81 -23.08
CA CYS A 85 -10.57 -8.54 -23.58
C CYS A 85 -10.82 -8.28 -25.05
N GLY A 86 -10.05 -7.41 -25.60
CA GLY A 86 -10.20 -6.95 -26.97
C GLY A 86 -10.67 -7.97 -27.92
#